data_126abb9a6562c10af1a3548052890b32
#
_entry.id   126abb9a6562c10af1a3548052890b32
#
_cell.length_a   1.000
_cell.length_b   1.000
_cell.length_c   1.000
_cell.angle_alpha   90.00
_cell.angle_beta   90.00
_cell.angle_gamma   90.00
#
_symmetry.space_group_name_H-M   'P 1'
#
loop_
_entity.id
_entity.type
_entity.pdbx_description
1 polymer ?
#
loop_
_entity_poly.entity_id
_entity_poly.type
_entity_poly.pdbx_seq_one_letter_code
_entity_poly.pdbx_strand_id
1 'polypeptide(L)'
;MKKFILALAALATSALAISQPHTHDGFFLNLTLGMSYQNFGYEYKATRYEGMTIEGDGISLDADTKIGGCVAPNLALHLTITEVQNLSDLELKDEHERTVATTNQSESLILFGFGATYYFLDNMFVTGSFGLSVFTIEEVGNSRAGGASEAGIGFQVGVGKEWWAGDEWGMGVLGTLTYGSADDKDDIGEMSAYAVGVKFTLTLN
;
A
#
# COMPACT_ATOMS: atom_id res chain seq x y z
N MET A 1 23.98 10.20 12.76
CA MET A 1 23.06 11.32 12.57
C MET A 1 23.55 12.33 11.51
N LYS A 2 24.76 12.97 11.62
CA LYS A 2 25.22 13.96 10.61
C LYS A 2 25.29 13.43 9.16
N LYS A 3 25.70 12.18 8.94
CA LYS A 3 25.74 11.56 7.60
C LYS A 3 24.36 11.28 7.02
N PHE A 4 23.36 11.01 7.87
CA PHE A 4 21.97 10.81 7.46
C PHE A 4 21.29 12.12 7.06
N ILE A 5 21.58 13.20 7.81
CA ILE A 5 21.10 14.56 7.48
C ILE A 5 21.71 15.07 6.18
N LEU A 6 23.01 14.78 5.94
CA LEU A 6 23.69 15.11 4.68
C LEU A 6 23.13 14.32 3.48
N ALA A 7 22.76 13.05 3.66
CA ALA A 7 22.13 12.26 2.61
C ALA A 7 20.70 12.76 2.30
N LEU A 8 19.94 13.13 3.34
CA LEU A 8 18.60 13.74 3.17
C LEU A 8 18.69 15.13 2.50
N ALA A 9 19.71 15.94 2.87
CA ALA A 9 19.96 17.23 2.25
C ALA A 9 20.43 17.11 0.81
N ALA A 10 21.23 16.08 0.47
CA ALA A 10 21.64 15.79 -0.90
C ALA A 10 20.48 15.29 -1.76
N LEU A 11 19.55 14.48 -1.21
CA LEU A 11 18.29 14.12 -1.86
C LEU A 11 17.38 15.36 -2.07
N ALA A 12 17.29 16.26 -1.08
CA ALA A 12 16.49 17.48 -1.19
C ALA A 12 17.07 18.48 -2.20
N THR A 13 18.40 18.53 -2.37
CA THR A 13 19.04 19.43 -3.36
C THR A 13 18.98 18.88 -4.78
N SER A 14 18.93 17.58 -4.99
CA SER A 14 18.65 17.00 -6.31
C SER A 14 17.19 17.20 -6.74
N ALA A 15 16.27 17.37 -5.80
CA ALA A 15 14.88 17.69 -6.06
C ALA A 15 14.63 19.12 -6.59
N LEU A 16 15.65 19.97 -6.58
CA LEU A 16 15.60 21.33 -7.15
C LEU A 16 16.25 21.40 -8.55
N ALA A 17 16.71 20.28 -9.09
CA ALA A 17 17.11 20.23 -10.48
C ALA A 17 15.85 20.47 -11.32
N ILE A 18 15.90 21.49 -12.19
CA ILE A 18 14.84 21.78 -13.17
C ILE A 18 14.72 20.52 -14.02
N SER A 19 13.64 19.78 -13.84
CA SER A 19 13.30 18.61 -14.66
C SER A 19 13.21 19.02 -16.12
N GLN A 20 13.73 18.19 -17.01
CA GLN A 20 13.52 18.41 -18.44
C GLN A 20 12.10 17.97 -18.81
N PRO A 21 11.40 18.73 -19.68
CA PRO A 21 10.08 18.31 -20.14
C PRO A 21 10.07 16.90 -20.70
N HIS A 22 9.07 16.11 -20.27
CA HIS A 22 8.85 14.75 -20.73
C HIS A 22 10.01 13.77 -20.43
N THR A 23 10.68 13.98 -19.29
CA THR A 23 11.71 13.06 -18.76
C THR A 23 11.37 12.63 -17.37
N HIS A 24 11.86 11.46 -16.96
CA HIS A 24 11.78 10.96 -15.60
C HIS A 24 13.13 11.20 -14.91
N ASP A 25 13.34 12.46 -14.50
CA ASP A 25 14.52 12.91 -13.77
C ASP A 25 14.13 13.93 -12.68
N GLY A 26 14.93 14.07 -11.63
CA GLY A 26 14.69 15.03 -10.56
C GLY A 26 13.74 14.54 -9.45
N PHE A 27 12.81 15.38 -9.04
CA PHE A 27 11.85 15.09 -7.96
C PHE A 27 10.79 14.10 -8.46
N PHE A 28 10.37 13.20 -7.57
CA PHE A 28 9.35 12.19 -7.85
C PHE A 28 8.23 12.26 -6.81
N LEU A 29 7.03 12.56 -7.26
CA LEU A 29 5.80 12.45 -6.46
C LEU A 29 4.77 11.68 -7.28
N ASN A 30 4.32 10.54 -6.77
CA ASN A 30 3.27 9.75 -7.41
C ASN A 30 2.11 9.58 -6.46
N LEU A 31 0.92 9.92 -6.93
CA LEU A 31 -0.35 9.75 -6.23
C LEU A 31 -1.20 8.78 -7.01
N THR A 32 -1.75 7.77 -6.35
CA THR A 32 -2.66 6.81 -6.99
C THR A 32 -3.94 6.66 -6.20
N LEU A 33 -5.02 6.40 -6.90
CA LEU A 33 -6.32 6.08 -6.32
C LEU A 33 -7.06 5.10 -7.24
N GLY A 34 -7.63 4.07 -6.67
CA GLY A 34 -8.37 3.06 -7.42
C GLY A 34 -9.13 2.08 -6.55
N MET A 35 -9.42 0.95 -7.14
CA MET A 35 -10.16 -0.13 -6.48
C MET A 35 -9.38 -1.43 -6.63
N SER A 36 -9.43 -2.24 -5.60
CA SER A 36 -8.86 -3.59 -5.58
C SER A 36 -9.90 -4.59 -5.07
N TYR A 37 -9.68 -5.86 -5.39
CA TYR A 37 -10.29 -6.96 -4.66
C TYR A 37 -9.30 -7.40 -3.60
N GLN A 38 -9.73 -7.36 -2.35
CA GLN A 38 -8.94 -7.73 -1.18
C GLN A 38 -9.51 -9.01 -0.57
N ASN A 39 -8.60 -9.87 -0.12
CA ASN A 39 -8.87 -10.97 0.77
C ASN A 39 -8.10 -10.73 2.06
N PHE A 40 -8.81 -10.68 3.17
CA PHE A 40 -8.27 -10.51 4.52
C PHE A 40 -8.57 -11.75 5.34
N GLY A 41 -7.60 -12.21 6.12
CA GLY A 41 -7.73 -13.30 7.08
C GLY A 41 -7.10 -12.94 8.42
N TYR A 42 -7.81 -13.27 9.50
CA TYR A 42 -7.28 -13.27 10.87
C TYR A 42 -7.41 -14.68 11.43
N GLU A 43 -6.30 -15.30 11.78
CA GLU A 43 -6.24 -16.63 12.37
C GLU A 43 -5.93 -16.53 13.87
N TYR A 44 -6.78 -17.15 14.70
CA TYR A 44 -6.53 -17.24 16.14
C TYR A 44 -5.48 -18.32 16.45
N LYS A 45 -4.41 -17.91 17.16
CA LYS A 45 -3.34 -18.81 17.66
C LYS A 45 -3.62 -19.31 19.08
N ALA A 46 -4.54 -18.68 19.80
CA ALA A 46 -4.84 -19.01 21.19
C ALA A 46 -5.75 -20.23 21.29
N THR A 47 -5.41 -21.18 22.16
CA THR A 47 -6.08 -22.50 22.37
C THR A 47 -7.59 -22.41 22.62
N ARG A 48 -8.10 -21.28 23.12
CA ARG A 48 -9.52 -21.07 23.40
C ARG A 48 -10.36 -20.86 22.15
N TYR A 49 -9.75 -20.36 21.06
CA TYR A 49 -10.41 -20.01 19.79
C TYR A 49 -9.74 -20.72 18.60
N GLU A 50 -8.99 -21.80 18.89
CA GLU A 50 -8.32 -22.58 17.87
C GLU A 50 -9.31 -23.08 16.82
N GLY A 51 -9.01 -22.85 15.55
CA GLY A 51 -9.89 -23.20 14.42
C GLY A 51 -10.97 -22.15 14.09
N MET A 52 -11.00 -21.00 14.76
CA MET A 52 -11.84 -19.87 14.35
C MET A 52 -11.03 -18.89 13.49
N THR A 53 -11.65 -18.34 12.45
CA THR A 53 -11.08 -17.33 11.57
C THR A 53 -12.02 -16.15 11.42
N ILE A 54 -11.46 -14.95 11.22
CA ILE A 54 -12.23 -13.79 10.73
C ILE A 54 -11.77 -13.55 9.30
N GLU A 55 -12.70 -13.48 8.39
CA GLU A 55 -12.41 -13.25 6.99
C GLU A 55 -13.17 -12.02 6.48
N GLY A 56 -12.57 -11.31 5.51
CA GLY A 56 -13.17 -10.18 4.85
C GLY A 56 -12.74 -10.12 3.40
N ASP A 57 -13.62 -10.57 2.51
CA ASP A 57 -13.39 -10.60 1.08
C ASP A 57 -14.22 -9.54 0.40
N GLY A 58 -13.64 -8.77 -0.49
CA GLY A 58 -14.45 -7.87 -1.27
C GLY A 58 -13.71 -6.75 -1.96
N ILE A 59 -14.50 -5.77 -2.38
CA ILE A 59 -13.99 -4.58 -3.05
C ILE A 59 -13.41 -3.64 -2.00
N SER A 60 -12.22 -3.11 -2.29
CA SER A 60 -11.50 -2.17 -1.43
C SER A 60 -11.18 -0.89 -2.18
N LEU A 61 -11.15 0.21 -1.46
CA LEU A 61 -10.54 1.45 -1.92
C LEU A 61 -9.02 1.34 -1.72
N ASP A 62 -8.24 1.68 -2.74
CA ASP A 62 -6.80 1.49 -2.74
C ASP A 62 -6.09 2.77 -3.20
N ALA A 63 -5.24 3.33 -2.32
CA ALA A 63 -4.54 4.58 -2.55
C ALA A 63 -3.06 4.48 -2.18
N ASP A 64 -2.20 5.10 -2.99
CA ASP A 64 -0.78 5.24 -2.67
C ASP A 64 -0.33 6.69 -2.73
N THR A 65 0.65 7.00 -1.89
CA THR A 65 1.50 8.19 -2.00
C THR A 65 2.95 7.72 -2.03
N LYS A 66 3.66 8.07 -3.10
CA LYS A 66 5.10 7.80 -3.25
C LYS A 66 5.84 9.12 -3.42
N ILE A 67 6.87 9.35 -2.61
CA ILE A 67 7.66 10.59 -2.64
C ILE A 67 9.15 10.27 -2.62
N GLY A 68 9.92 10.87 -3.52
CA GLY A 68 11.33 10.58 -3.66
C GLY A 68 12.04 11.37 -4.74
N GLY A 69 12.93 10.73 -5.45
CA GLY A 69 13.66 11.34 -6.56
C GLY A 69 14.30 10.31 -7.48
N CYS A 70 14.56 10.74 -8.71
CA CYS A 70 15.27 9.94 -9.69
C CYS A 70 16.76 9.89 -9.36
N VAL A 71 17.29 8.70 -9.20
CA VAL A 71 18.72 8.45 -8.89
C VAL A 71 19.52 8.11 -10.16
N ALA A 72 18.83 7.78 -11.23
CA ALA A 72 19.34 7.59 -12.57
C ALA A 72 18.22 7.88 -13.59
N PRO A 73 18.52 8.09 -14.87
CA PRO A 73 17.48 8.27 -15.88
C PRO A 73 16.44 7.14 -15.80
N ASN A 74 15.18 7.53 -15.72
CA ASN A 74 14.01 6.62 -15.63
C ASN A 74 13.94 5.73 -14.37
N LEU A 75 14.78 5.94 -13.34
CA LEU A 75 14.78 5.18 -12.09
C LEU A 75 14.58 6.11 -10.90
N ALA A 76 13.39 6.09 -10.30
CA ALA A 76 13.06 6.78 -9.07
C ALA A 76 13.17 5.85 -7.87
N LEU A 77 13.76 6.35 -6.77
CA LEU A 77 13.67 5.74 -5.44
C LEU A 77 12.73 6.59 -4.59
N HIS A 78 11.86 5.94 -3.80
CA HIS A 78 10.82 6.63 -3.07
C HIS A 78 10.49 5.98 -1.72
N LEU A 79 9.95 6.79 -0.81
CA LEU A 79 9.12 6.34 0.29
C LEU A 79 7.72 6.09 -0.24
N THR A 80 7.06 5.06 0.28
CA THR A 80 5.70 4.70 -0.09
C THR A 80 4.82 4.63 1.14
N ILE A 81 3.62 5.18 1.03
CA ILE A 81 2.49 4.91 1.92
C ILE A 81 1.39 4.35 1.04
N THR A 82 0.94 3.14 1.33
CA THR A 82 -0.21 2.50 0.69
C THR A 82 -1.28 2.28 1.73
N GLU A 83 -2.53 2.54 1.39
CA GLU A 83 -3.70 2.21 2.18
C GLU A 83 -4.69 1.44 1.30
N VAL A 84 -5.07 0.25 1.77
CA VAL A 84 -6.11 -0.58 1.16
C VAL A 84 -7.20 -0.75 2.19
N GLN A 85 -8.35 -0.09 1.97
CA GLN A 85 -9.50 -0.12 2.86
C GLN A 85 -10.58 -1.06 2.31
N ASN A 86 -10.84 -2.15 3.01
CA ASN A 86 -11.92 -3.07 2.67
C ASN A 86 -13.29 -2.41 2.92
N LEU A 87 -14.18 -2.49 1.92
CA LEU A 87 -15.53 -1.94 2.00
C LEU A 87 -16.59 -3.00 2.35
N SER A 88 -16.16 -4.25 2.57
CA SER A 88 -17.02 -5.38 2.91
C SER A 88 -17.04 -5.63 4.41
N ASP A 89 -18.14 -6.21 4.90
CA ASP A 89 -18.26 -6.64 6.29
C ASP A 89 -17.33 -7.82 6.58
N LEU A 90 -16.87 -7.92 7.84
CA LEU A 90 -16.06 -9.05 8.29
C LEU A 90 -16.96 -10.20 8.75
N GLU A 91 -16.59 -11.42 8.37
CA GLU A 91 -17.26 -12.65 8.73
C GLU A 91 -16.44 -13.48 9.72
N LEU A 92 -17.05 -13.87 10.84
CA LEU A 92 -16.49 -14.85 11.75
C LEU A 92 -16.88 -16.24 11.28
N LYS A 93 -15.89 -17.11 11.05
CA LYS A 93 -16.07 -18.51 10.61
C LYS A 93 -15.61 -19.49 11.67
N ASP A 94 -16.26 -20.64 11.73
CA ASP A 94 -15.88 -21.78 12.58
C ASP A 94 -14.87 -22.70 11.87
N GLU A 95 -14.37 -23.73 12.56
CA GLU A 95 -13.44 -24.74 12.03
C GLU A 95 -13.96 -25.51 10.80
N HIS A 96 -15.24 -25.37 10.45
CA HIS A 96 -15.88 -25.98 9.28
C HIS A 96 -16.18 -24.93 8.19
N GLU A 97 -15.56 -23.75 8.23
CA GLU A 97 -15.75 -22.62 7.29
C GLU A 97 -17.20 -22.09 7.23
N ARG A 98 -17.99 -22.31 8.29
CA ARG A 98 -19.36 -21.81 8.35
C ARG A 98 -19.38 -20.44 9.02
N THR A 99 -19.99 -19.45 8.37
CA THR A 99 -20.21 -18.12 8.96
C THR A 99 -21.11 -18.22 10.17
N VAL A 100 -20.58 -17.91 11.34
CA VAL A 100 -21.29 -17.90 12.62
C VAL A 100 -21.73 -16.52 13.05
N ALA A 101 -21.07 -15.46 12.54
CA ALA A 101 -21.46 -14.08 12.75
C ALA A 101 -20.92 -13.20 11.63
N THR A 102 -21.60 -12.09 11.35
CA THR A 102 -21.14 -11.00 10.47
C THR A 102 -21.08 -9.74 11.30
N THR A 103 -20.01 -8.97 11.17
CA THR A 103 -19.81 -7.72 11.92
C THR A 103 -19.79 -6.55 10.94
N ASN A 104 -20.36 -5.43 11.35
CA ASN A 104 -20.31 -4.19 10.59
C ASN A 104 -18.98 -3.45 10.85
N GLN A 105 -17.86 -4.14 10.59
CA GLN A 105 -16.49 -3.65 10.76
C GLN A 105 -15.79 -3.65 9.41
N SER A 106 -14.96 -2.66 9.17
CA SER A 106 -14.07 -2.60 8.02
C SER A 106 -12.62 -2.73 8.47
N GLU A 107 -11.83 -3.37 7.64
CA GLU A 107 -10.40 -3.53 7.85
C GLU A 107 -9.64 -2.66 6.85
N SER A 108 -8.51 -2.10 7.28
CA SER A 108 -7.56 -1.40 6.41
C SER A 108 -6.16 -1.94 6.60
N LEU A 109 -5.50 -2.24 5.49
CA LEU A 109 -4.07 -2.54 5.43
C LEU A 109 -3.31 -1.26 5.09
N ILE A 110 -2.39 -0.85 5.97
CA ILE A 110 -1.50 0.28 5.74
C ILE A 110 -0.06 -0.24 5.59
N LEU A 111 0.61 0.14 4.50
CA LEU A 111 2.00 -0.19 4.21
C LEU A 111 2.86 1.08 4.21
N PHE A 112 3.91 1.10 5.03
CA PHE A 112 4.97 2.11 5.03
C PHE A 112 6.26 1.46 4.53
N GLY A 113 6.78 1.91 3.39
CA GLY A 113 7.91 1.24 2.79
C GLY A 113 8.84 2.14 2.00
N PHE A 114 9.89 1.51 1.53
CA PHE A 114 10.81 2.03 0.52
C PHE A 114 10.54 1.31 -0.79
N GLY A 115 10.68 2.03 -1.89
CA GLY A 115 10.43 1.44 -3.20
C GLY A 115 11.25 2.05 -4.31
N ALA A 116 11.08 1.45 -5.48
CA ALA A 116 11.64 1.92 -6.72
C ALA A 116 10.59 1.85 -7.83
N THR A 117 10.64 2.82 -8.72
CA THR A 117 9.86 2.85 -9.98
C THR A 117 10.82 2.99 -11.14
N TYR A 118 10.70 2.11 -12.11
CA TYR A 118 11.51 2.13 -13.33
C TYR A 118 10.63 2.28 -14.57
N TYR A 119 10.90 3.34 -15.33
CA TYR A 119 10.23 3.64 -16.59
C TYR A 119 10.98 3.04 -17.77
N PHE A 120 10.25 2.45 -18.69
CA PHE A 120 10.75 1.84 -19.90
C PHE A 120 9.75 2.04 -21.05
N LEU A 121 10.11 1.70 -22.26
CA LEU A 121 9.25 1.72 -23.45
C LEU A 121 8.02 2.63 -23.35
N ASP A 122 8.13 3.85 -23.85
CA ASP A 122 6.97 4.72 -24.07
C ASP A 122 6.14 4.98 -22.80
N ASN A 123 6.85 5.29 -21.67
CA ASN A 123 6.30 5.53 -20.34
C ASN A 123 5.52 4.35 -19.72
N MET A 124 5.80 3.13 -20.11
CA MET A 124 5.46 1.98 -19.29
C MET A 124 6.38 1.95 -18.07
N PHE A 125 5.88 1.51 -16.94
CA PHE A 125 6.70 1.41 -15.74
C PHE A 125 6.37 0.17 -14.92
N VAL A 126 7.37 -0.26 -14.14
CA VAL A 126 7.20 -1.20 -13.03
C VAL A 126 7.53 -0.49 -11.74
N THR A 127 6.79 -0.78 -10.69
CA THR A 127 7.03 -0.23 -9.36
C THR A 127 7.02 -1.34 -8.33
N GLY A 128 7.85 -1.21 -7.30
CA GLY A 128 7.86 -2.13 -6.18
C GLY A 128 8.19 -1.41 -4.90
N SER A 129 7.52 -1.77 -3.81
CA SER A 129 7.76 -1.24 -2.47
C SER A 129 7.75 -2.39 -1.47
N PHE A 130 8.59 -2.27 -0.43
CA PHE A 130 8.67 -3.22 0.68
C PHE A 130 8.83 -2.43 1.99
N GLY A 131 8.20 -2.90 3.06
CA GLY A 131 8.27 -2.22 4.34
C GLY A 131 7.42 -2.84 5.43
N LEU A 132 6.96 -1.99 6.34
CA LEU A 132 6.13 -2.37 7.49
C LEU A 132 4.66 -2.31 7.10
N SER A 133 3.90 -3.35 7.48
CA SER A 133 2.44 -3.37 7.38
C SER A 133 1.81 -3.23 8.76
N VAL A 134 0.66 -2.55 8.81
CA VAL A 134 -0.18 -2.41 10.00
C VAL A 134 -1.62 -2.60 9.54
N PHE A 135 -2.37 -3.41 10.26
CA PHE A 135 -3.81 -3.55 10.08
C PHE A 135 -4.56 -2.69 11.08
N THR A 136 -5.64 -2.07 10.64
CA THR A 136 -6.58 -1.38 11.52
C THR A 136 -7.98 -1.94 11.27
N ILE A 137 -8.71 -2.21 12.34
CA ILE A 137 -10.11 -2.64 12.26
C ILE A 137 -10.95 -1.55 12.91
N GLU A 138 -11.91 -1.01 12.17
CA GLU A 138 -12.80 0.06 12.62
C GLU A 138 -14.26 -0.39 12.54
N GLU A 139 -15.07 -0.03 13.53
CA GLU A 139 -16.51 -0.20 13.48
C GLU A 139 -17.12 0.92 12.64
N VAL A 140 -17.88 0.56 11.60
CA VAL A 140 -18.54 1.53 10.71
C VAL A 140 -19.49 2.43 11.53
N GLY A 141 -19.15 3.72 11.59
CA GLY A 141 -19.90 4.73 12.34
C GLY A 141 -19.44 5.00 13.77
N ASN A 142 -18.40 4.31 14.26
CA ASN A 142 -17.85 4.53 15.59
C ASN A 142 -16.32 4.41 15.61
N SER A 143 -15.61 5.47 15.28
CA SER A 143 -14.12 5.53 15.22
C SER A 143 -13.41 5.27 16.55
N ARG A 144 -14.11 4.90 17.63
CA ARG A 144 -13.53 4.65 18.96
C ARG A 144 -13.35 3.17 19.30
N ALA A 145 -13.86 2.27 18.46
CA ALA A 145 -13.80 0.82 18.72
C ALA A 145 -12.74 0.10 17.87
N GLY A 146 -11.79 0.82 17.31
CA GLY A 146 -10.75 0.26 16.43
C GLY A 146 -9.55 -0.29 17.21
N GLY A 147 -9.04 -1.44 16.78
CA GLY A 147 -7.75 -2.01 17.14
C GLY A 147 -6.75 -1.83 16.00
N ALA A 148 -5.46 -1.67 16.33
CA ALA A 148 -4.38 -1.77 15.36
C ALA A 148 -3.52 -3.00 15.69
N SER A 149 -3.01 -3.70 14.68
CA SER A 149 -2.06 -4.80 14.82
C SER A 149 -0.70 -4.29 15.34
N GLU A 150 0.21 -5.21 15.64
CA GLU A 150 1.63 -4.90 15.66
C GLU A 150 2.13 -4.54 14.24
N ALA A 151 3.36 -4.03 14.17
CA ALA A 151 3.98 -3.79 12.88
C ALA A 151 4.52 -5.11 12.32
N GLY A 152 4.03 -5.51 11.17
CA GLY A 152 4.47 -6.67 10.43
C GLY A 152 5.25 -6.29 9.18
N ILE A 153 5.21 -7.15 8.18
CA ILE A 153 5.90 -6.95 6.90
C ILE A 153 4.91 -6.92 5.75
N GLY A 154 5.20 -6.09 4.75
CA GLY A 154 4.38 -6.03 3.56
C GLY A 154 5.16 -5.61 2.32
N PHE A 155 4.57 -5.86 1.17
CA PHE A 155 5.10 -5.40 -0.10
C PHE A 155 3.98 -5.05 -1.08
N GLN A 156 4.30 -4.22 -2.04
CA GLN A 156 3.47 -3.92 -3.20
C GLN A 156 4.33 -4.02 -4.45
N VAL A 157 3.78 -4.61 -5.51
CA VAL A 157 4.35 -4.58 -6.86
C VAL A 157 3.29 -4.13 -7.84
N GLY A 158 3.72 -3.47 -8.92
CA GLY A 158 2.78 -2.99 -9.92
C GLY A 158 3.42 -2.78 -11.28
N VAL A 159 2.57 -2.74 -12.30
CA VAL A 159 2.91 -2.40 -13.67
C VAL A 159 1.89 -1.41 -14.20
N GLY A 160 2.37 -0.37 -14.89
CA GLY A 160 1.51 0.69 -15.37
C GLY A 160 2.00 1.33 -16.64
N LYS A 161 1.18 2.24 -17.14
CA LYS A 161 1.50 3.12 -18.25
C LYS A 161 1.01 4.53 -17.96
N GLU A 162 1.85 5.51 -18.24
CA GLU A 162 1.52 6.93 -18.14
C GLU A 162 1.57 7.61 -19.50
N TRP A 163 0.87 8.74 -19.58
CA TRP A 163 0.90 9.68 -20.69
C TRP A 163 1.18 11.06 -20.12
N TRP A 164 2.00 11.83 -20.79
CA TRP A 164 2.28 13.20 -20.39
C TRP A 164 1.03 14.07 -20.51
N ALA A 165 0.66 14.71 -19.38
CA ALA A 165 -0.44 15.65 -19.28
C ALA A 165 0.04 17.10 -19.22
N GLY A 166 1.34 17.30 -19.12
CA GLY A 166 2.04 18.58 -19.09
C GLY A 166 3.53 18.32 -19.17
N ASP A 167 4.34 19.36 -18.98
CA ASP A 167 5.80 19.28 -19.09
C ASP A 167 6.42 18.34 -18.07
N GLU A 168 5.87 18.32 -16.84
CA GLU A 168 6.37 17.55 -15.69
C GLU A 168 5.32 16.57 -15.12
N TRP A 169 4.09 16.57 -15.64
CA TRP A 169 3.01 15.78 -15.12
C TRP A 169 2.67 14.59 -16.03
N GLY A 170 2.68 13.40 -15.46
CA GLY A 170 2.18 12.17 -16.07
C GLY A 170 0.83 11.77 -15.45
N MET A 171 -0.07 11.24 -16.28
CA MET A 171 -1.31 10.58 -15.84
C MET A 171 -1.38 9.20 -16.45
N GLY A 172 -1.94 8.22 -15.72
CA GLY A 172 -1.98 6.88 -16.25
C GLY A 172 -2.82 5.90 -15.49
N VAL A 173 -2.54 4.63 -15.75
CA VAL A 173 -3.18 3.49 -15.08
C VAL A 173 -2.11 2.55 -14.55
N LEU A 174 -2.37 1.96 -13.39
CA LEU A 174 -1.48 1.08 -12.66
C LEU A 174 -2.25 -0.14 -12.15
N GLY A 175 -1.80 -1.34 -12.54
CA GLY A 175 -2.23 -2.58 -11.91
C GLY A 175 -1.31 -2.94 -10.75
N THR A 176 -1.85 -3.33 -9.61
CA THR A 176 -1.08 -3.63 -8.38
C THR A 176 -1.44 -4.97 -7.78
N LEU A 177 -0.46 -5.56 -7.11
CA LEU A 177 -0.61 -6.62 -6.11
C LEU A 177 0.03 -6.12 -4.82
N THR A 178 -0.75 -6.05 -3.75
CA THR A 178 -0.32 -5.68 -2.41
C THR A 178 -0.49 -6.85 -1.46
N TYR A 179 0.47 -7.07 -0.57
CA TYR A 179 0.42 -8.07 0.50
C TYR A 179 0.92 -7.46 1.80
N GLY A 180 0.30 -7.85 2.90
CA GLY A 180 0.76 -7.54 4.25
C GLY A 180 0.44 -8.66 5.22
N SER A 181 1.27 -8.81 6.25
CA SER A 181 1.00 -9.67 7.41
C SER A 181 1.51 -9.00 8.68
N ALA A 182 0.83 -9.23 9.79
CA ALA A 182 1.19 -8.70 11.11
C ALA A 182 0.58 -9.55 12.22
N ASP A 183 1.25 -9.62 13.37
CA ASP A 183 0.70 -10.23 14.57
C ASP A 183 -0.26 -9.25 15.28
N ASP A 184 -1.24 -9.81 15.99
CA ASP A 184 -2.10 -9.04 16.87
C ASP A 184 -1.33 -8.59 18.12
N LYS A 185 -1.70 -7.43 18.70
CA LYS A 185 -1.03 -6.85 19.88
C LYS A 185 -1.03 -7.73 21.12
N ASP A 186 -2.03 -8.59 21.24
CA ASP A 186 -2.17 -9.50 22.37
C ASP A 186 -1.50 -10.87 22.11
N ASP A 187 -0.82 -11.02 20.96
CA ASP A 187 -0.16 -12.28 20.49
C ASP A 187 -1.12 -13.48 20.47
N ILE A 188 -2.42 -13.20 20.25
CA ILE A 188 -3.47 -14.22 20.18
C ILE A 188 -3.83 -14.64 18.76
N GLY A 189 -3.32 -13.93 17.75
CA GLY A 189 -3.61 -14.21 16.35
C GLY A 189 -2.65 -13.53 15.38
N GLU A 190 -2.81 -13.87 14.10
CA GLU A 190 -2.08 -13.31 12.97
C GLU A 190 -3.05 -12.80 11.91
N MET A 191 -2.78 -11.61 11.39
CA MET A 191 -3.51 -10.97 10.32
C MET A 191 -2.71 -11.07 9.03
N SER A 192 -3.39 -11.34 7.93
CA SER A 192 -2.81 -11.26 6.59
C SER A 192 -3.82 -10.78 5.58
N ALA A 193 -3.37 -10.04 4.59
CA ALA A 193 -4.21 -9.64 3.47
C ALA A 193 -3.41 -9.60 2.17
N TYR A 194 -4.09 -9.88 1.06
CA TYR A 194 -3.61 -9.54 -0.26
C TYR A 194 -4.70 -8.80 -1.03
N ALA A 195 -4.28 -7.87 -1.88
CA ALA A 195 -5.16 -7.08 -2.72
C ALA A 195 -4.64 -7.01 -4.15
N VAL A 196 -5.52 -7.21 -5.12
CA VAL A 196 -5.21 -7.05 -6.55
C VAL A 196 -6.12 -5.98 -7.11
N GLY A 197 -5.54 -4.94 -7.71
CA GLY A 197 -6.33 -3.78 -8.09
C GLY A 197 -5.84 -3.04 -9.34
N VAL A 198 -6.66 -2.07 -9.72
CA VAL A 198 -6.35 -1.12 -10.78
C VAL A 198 -6.57 0.29 -10.24
N LYS A 199 -5.57 1.15 -10.44
CA LYS A 199 -5.54 2.52 -9.95
C LYS A 199 -5.31 3.50 -11.10
N PHE A 200 -5.87 4.67 -10.97
CA PHE A 200 -5.42 5.85 -11.69
C PHE A 200 -4.15 6.38 -11.03
N THR A 201 -3.19 6.85 -11.82
CA THR A 201 -1.93 7.42 -11.33
C THR A 201 -1.75 8.85 -11.84
N LEU A 202 -1.23 9.70 -10.96
CA LEU A 202 -0.81 11.06 -11.25
C LEU A 202 0.62 11.22 -10.72
N THR A 203 1.55 11.53 -11.61
CA THR A 203 2.97 11.61 -11.29
C THR A 203 3.53 12.98 -11.64
N LEU A 204 4.29 13.57 -10.74
CA LEU A 204 5.16 14.71 -10.96
C LEU A 204 6.62 14.22 -10.98
N ASN A 205 7.31 14.50 -12.08
CA ASN A 205 8.71 14.15 -12.33
C ASN A 205 9.54 15.40 -12.56
#